data_cc51f88dcd0710da7cec115147b83e40
#
_entry.id   cc51f88dcd0710da7cec115147b83e40
#
_cell.length_a   1.000
_cell.length_b   1.000
_cell.length_c   1.000
_cell.angle_alpha   90.00
_cell.angle_beta   90.00
_cell.angle_gamma   90.00
#
_symmetry.space_group_name_H-M   'P 1'
#
loop_
_entity.id
_entity.type
_entity.pdbx_description
1 polymer ?
#
loop_
_entity_poly.entity_id
_entity_poly.type
_entity_poly.pdbx_seq_one_letter_code
_entity_poly.pdbx_strand_id
1 'polypeptide(L)'
;MRGSSETVTTTVLRDSLAVVEVHLRRGTLHDARGKLRDEVLRNLGDVGFWGLLVDQAYGGVGLSFTEFARFLTKLAQLDATIAGLASVHGCIGAVDPLQTFGSVEQQQRFLPKLACGERLSAFALTEPCAGSDLTALRTVAVRRGDTFYVTGEKLFITNVAPGRTIGLVCLIEGQPAVLIVDLPDEESDQFRLKSYGLYALRHAHNMGIVFRDFPVPVENLLDPGDGDGLTIAYHGLNRGRVALCANAAGVMRLMLANMIPWAKFRRTYGQAIETRELVRRRMGHLAGLIVACEALTDWTAGLLDQGYRGEMECIIAKIFGSEAQKEAAIELFMKTHGGRSFLHGHLFGDNVHDFLAPCIYEGEGEMLGMAFFKSLVKQHGKQFFEPIGMALAEQGIRQPNLANPSHLWALKGPLMNYAKWFVGRKFHLPHLEFELPDGYEASGLEGHARLRDHAEFSARWLQRSSLEISGTMKKFQLKLADRQCRMAELSGRIQLAVVVLVTSLYAARHDNEVIRAAADTVCTELRRRLSGGLPTDRYFQQVTSLGDAIAHGHFPGLNETPQAGLLMPYQNQ
;
A
#
# COMPACT_ATOMS: atom_id res chain seq x y z
N MET A 1 13.51 -19.33 25.99
CA MET A 1 13.99 -18.31 25.08
C MET A 1 12.87 -17.53 24.37
N ARG A 2 11.65 -18.09 24.10
CA ARG A 2 10.54 -17.32 23.47
C ARG A 2 9.99 -16.16 24.33
N GLY A 3 10.01 -16.26 25.66
CA GLY A 3 9.47 -15.20 26.53
C GLY A 3 10.29 -13.91 26.62
N SER A 4 11.61 -13.94 26.37
CA SER A 4 12.43 -12.71 26.40
C SER A 4 12.32 -11.90 25.11
N SER A 5 12.14 -12.55 23.96
CA SER A 5 11.97 -11.90 22.68
C SER A 5 10.63 -11.17 22.57
N GLU A 6 9.55 -11.78 23.06
CA GLU A 6 8.20 -11.18 23.07
C GLU A 6 8.16 -9.91 23.95
N THR A 7 8.85 -9.93 25.08
CA THR A 7 8.95 -8.77 25.98
C THR A 7 9.72 -7.60 25.36
N VAL A 8 10.83 -7.85 24.63
CA VAL A 8 11.62 -6.79 23.95
C VAL A 8 10.79 -6.14 22.85
N THR A 9 10.17 -6.93 21.98
CA THR A 9 9.31 -6.44 20.90
C THR A 9 8.21 -5.53 21.44
N THR A 10 7.45 -5.99 22.43
CA THR A 10 6.35 -5.20 23.04
C THR A 10 6.85 -3.88 23.63
N THR A 11 8.04 -3.90 24.25
CA THR A 11 8.68 -2.71 24.82
C THR A 11 9.03 -1.69 23.74
N VAL A 12 9.71 -2.10 22.66
CA VAL A 12 10.10 -1.20 21.56
C VAL A 12 8.88 -0.55 20.92
N LEU A 13 7.83 -1.32 20.63
CA LEU A 13 6.61 -0.80 20.03
C LEU A 13 5.90 0.23 20.93
N ARG A 14 5.76 -0.08 22.22
CA ARG A 14 5.16 0.82 23.22
C ARG A 14 5.99 2.11 23.37
N ASP A 15 7.30 1.98 23.54
CA ASP A 15 8.18 3.11 23.79
C ASP A 15 8.29 4.01 22.55
N SER A 16 8.25 3.45 21.35
CA SER A 16 8.16 4.21 20.11
C SER A 16 6.89 5.08 20.02
N LEU A 17 5.73 4.53 20.37
CA LEU A 17 4.50 5.34 20.45
C LEU A 17 4.60 6.42 21.51
N ALA A 18 5.15 6.09 22.69
CA ALA A 18 5.32 7.04 23.80
C ALA A 18 6.23 8.23 23.42
N VAL A 19 7.33 8.01 22.68
CA VAL A 19 8.18 9.08 22.14
C VAL A 19 7.35 10.04 21.30
N VAL A 20 6.58 9.52 20.32
CA VAL A 20 5.77 10.36 19.43
C VAL A 20 4.71 11.14 20.24
N GLU A 21 4.00 10.48 21.14
CA GLU A 21 2.98 11.11 21.99
C GLU A 21 3.53 12.23 22.87
N VAL A 22 4.73 12.04 23.44
CA VAL A 22 5.39 13.07 24.27
C VAL A 22 5.69 14.31 23.43
N HIS A 23 6.25 14.14 22.24
CA HIS A 23 6.57 15.26 21.37
C HIS A 23 5.32 15.95 20.80
N LEU A 24 4.25 15.19 20.48
CA LEU A 24 2.96 15.75 20.09
C LEU A 24 2.37 16.63 21.19
N ARG A 25 2.29 16.12 22.43
CA ARG A 25 1.76 16.87 23.58
C ARG A 25 2.54 18.13 23.90
N ARG A 26 3.87 18.11 23.68
CA ARG A 26 4.74 19.28 23.91
C ARG A 26 4.79 20.25 22.74
N GLY A 27 4.22 19.92 21.59
CA GLY A 27 4.34 20.72 20.36
C GLY A 27 5.78 20.77 19.83
N THR A 28 6.60 19.76 20.12
CA THR A 28 8.05 19.72 19.77
C THR A 28 8.35 18.70 18.67
N LEU A 29 7.33 18.22 17.96
CA LEU A 29 7.52 17.23 16.89
C LEU A 29 8.23 17.83 15.67
N HIS A 30 7.92 19.08 15.36
CA HIS A 30 8.43 19.77 14.17
C HIS A 30 9.32 20.98 14.56
N ASP A 31 10.26 21.31 13.68
CA ASP A 31 11.09 22.52 13.75
C ASP A 31 10.32 23.75 13.21
N ALA A 32 10.96 24.91 13.23
CA ALA A 32 10.38 26.17 12.71
C ALA A 32 10.09 26.14 11.21
N ARG A 33 10.70 25.23 10.45
CA ARG A 33 10.42 24.99 9.01
C ARG A 33 9.37 23.91 8.78
N GLY A 34 8.80 23.37 9.86
CA GLY A 34 7.81 22.31 9.82
C GLY A 34 8.39 20.91 9.55
N LYS A 35 9.71 20.72 9.61
CA LYS A 35 10.34 19.41 9.46
C LYS A 35 10.36 18.65 10.77
N LEU A 36 10.31 17.33 10.75
CA LEU A 36 10.57 16.52 11.93
C LEU A 36 11.93 16.89 12.52
N ARG A 37 11.97 17.11 13.84
CA ARG A 37 13.21 17.47 14.52
C ARG A 37 14.16 16.29 14.58
N ASP A 38 15.45 16.55 14.43
CA ASP A 38 16.50 15.53 14.59
C ASP A 38 16.48 14.87 15.97
N GLU A 39 16.06 15.62 17.01
CA GLU A 39 15.86 15.09 18.36
C GLU A 39 14.81 13.95 18.36
N VAL A 40 13.68 14.13 17.66
CA VAL A 40 12.65 13.10 17.54
C VAL A 40 13.20 11.86 16.85
N LEU A 41 13.95 12.04 15.74
CA LEU A 41 14.54 10.93 15.00
C LEU A 41 15.56 10.17 15.85
N ARG A 42 16.36 10.87 16.67
CA ARG A 42 17.30 10.23 17.63
C ARG A 42 16.56 9.49 18.74
N ASN A 43 15.59 10.14 19.41
CA ASN A 43 14.82 9.51 20.49
C ASN A 43 14.10 8.24 20.00
N LEU A 44 13.64 8.22 18.75
CA LEU A 44 13.11 7.00 18.13
C LEU A 44 14.20 5.94 17.92
N GLY A 45 15.42 6.35 17.54
CA GLY A 45 16.58 5.45 17.45
C GLY A 45 16.93 4.82 18.79
N ASP A 46 16.96 5.62 19.86
CA ASP A 46 17.31 5.19 21.22
C ASP A 46 16.38 4.10 21.76
N VAL A 47 15.13 4.06 21.30
CA VAL A 47 14.15 3.00 21.67
C VAL A 47 14.10 1.84 20.68
N GLY A 48 14.94 1.83 19.63
CA GLY A 48 15.04 0.72 18.65
C GLY A 48 14.05 0.79 17.48
N PHE A 49 13.37 1.93 17.28
CA PHE A 49 12.35 2.10 16.24
C PHE A 49 12.87 1.85 14.82
N TRP A 50 14.08 2.30 14.49
CA TRP A 50 14.62 2.14 13.15
C TRP A 50 15.02 0.70 12.84
N GLY A 51 15.24 -0.12 13.88
CA GLY A 51 15.55 -1.54 13.76
C GLY A 51 14.34 -2.48 13.67
N LEU A 52 13.10 -1.98 13.59
CA LEU A 52 11.89 -2.81 13.66
C LEU A 52 11.89 -3.97 12.67
N LEU A 53 12.30 -3.76 11.42
CA LEU A 53 12.38 -4.78 10.37
C LEU A 53 13.79 -5.38 10.22
N VAL A 54 14.80 -4.84 10.89
CA VAL A 54 16.17 -5.37 10.82
C VAL A 54 16.27 -6.64 11.66
N ASP A 55 16.94 -7.67 11.13
CA ASP A 55 17.18 -8.92 11.82
C ASP A 55 17.93 -8.70 13.14
N GLN A 56 17.61 -9.51 14.16
CA GLN A 56 18.23 -9.46 15.47
C GLN A 56 19.75 -9.70 15.42
N ALA A 57 20.24 -10.48 14.45
CA ALA A 57 21.67 -10.70 14.22
C ALA A 57 22.45 -9.40 13.94
N TYR A 58 21.76 -8.36 13.45
CA TYR A 58 22.32 -7.04 13.14
C TYR A 58 21.85 -5.95 14.11
N GLY A 59 21.31 -6.32 15.27
CA GLY A 59 20.88 -5.41 16.31
C GLY A 59 19.46 -4.85 16.15
N GLY A 60 18.67 -5.40 15.26
CA GLY A 60 17.27 -5.05 15.07
C GLY A 60 16.30 -5.81 15.95
N VAL A 61 15.00 -5.57 15.76
CA VAL A 61 13.89 -6.24 16.46
C VAL A 61 13.46 -7.51 15.71
N GLY A 62 13.52 -7.49 14.38
CA GLY A 62 13.14 -8.60 13.51
C GLY A 62 11.65 -8.89 13.52
N LEU A 63 10.80 -7.85 13.44
CA LEU A 63 9.35 -8.04 13.34
C LEU A 63 8.97 -8.80 12.08
N SER A 64 7.92 -9.63 12.19
CA SER A 64 7.19 -10.06 11.00
C SER A 64 6.59 -8.85 10.29
N PHE A 65 6.38 -8.96 8.99
CA PHE A 65 5.79 -7.84 8.24
C PHE A 65 4.35 -7.55 8.67
N THR A 66 3.61 -8.57 9.08
CA THR A 66 2.27 -8.44 9.66
C THR A 66 2.28 -7.60 10.95
N GLU A 67 3.21 -7.87 11.88
CA GLU A 67 3.34 -7.08 13.13
C GLU A 67 3.71 -5.64 12.82
N PHE A 68 4.67 -5.42 11.92
CA PHE A 68 5.08 -4.10 11.47
C PHE A 68 3.92 -3.31 10.85
N ALA A 69 3.17 -3.89 9.93
CA ALA A 69 2.05 -3.24 9.27
C ALA A 69 0.92 -2.86 10.26
N ARG A 70 0.61 -3.73 11.22
CA ARG A 70 -0.33 -3.44 12.30
C ARG A 70 0.17 -2.32 13.21
N PHE A 71 1.47 -2.29 13.49
CA PHE A 71 2.09 -1.19 14.24
C PHE A 71 2.00 0.13 13.48
N LEU A 72 2.27 0.15 12.17
CA LEU A 72 2.11 1.34 11.34
C LEU A 72 0.69 1.91 11.38
N THR A 73 -0.33 1.05 11.38
CA THR A 73 -1.73 1.49 11.52
C THR A 73 -1.96 2.24 12.84
N LYS A 74 -1.33 1.81 13.94
CA LYS A 74 -1.40 2.51 15.23
C LYS A 74 -0.60 3.81 15.21
N LEU A 75 0.62 3.76 14.69
CA LEU A 75 1.51 4.91 14.63
C LEU A 75 0.94 6.04 13.75
N ALA A 76 0.31 5.69 12.63
CA ALA A 76 -0.31 6.67 11.73
C ALA A 76 -1.51 7.41 12.33
N GLN A 77 -2.10 6.90 13.40
CA GLN A 77 -3.10 7.62 14.20
C GLN A 77 -2.48 8.77 15.02
N LEU A 78 -1.19 8.66 15.33
CA LEU A 78 -0.42 9.70 16.03
C LEU A 78 0.22 10.65 15.02
N ASP A 79 1.04 10.11 14.11
CA ASP A 79 1.71 10.87 13.06
C ASP A 79 1.97 10.02 11.81
N ALA A 80 1.30 10.40 10.72
CA ALA A 80 1.40 9.69 9.44
C ALA A 80 2.78 9.85 8.77
N THR A 81 3.51 10.94 9.08
CA THR A 81 4.86 11.17 8.52
C THR A 81 5.86 10.21 9.12
N ILE A 82 5.84 10.03 10.46
CA ILE A 82 6.74 9.09 11.14
C ILE A 82 6.44 7.66 10.70
N ALA A 83 5.16 7.29 10.58
CA ALA A 83 4.75 5.99 10.02
C ALA A 83 5.24 5.80 8.57
N GLY A 84 5.14 6.83 7.75
CA GLY A 84 5.68 6.84 6.39
C GLY A 84 7.20 6.70 6.35
N LEU A 85 7.93 7.39 7.24
CA LEU A 85 9.39 7.26 7.33
C LEU A 85 9.85 5.88 7.79
N ALA A 86 9.10 5.21 8.68
CA ALA A 86 9.38 3.82 9.04
C ALA A 86 9.26 2.89 7.82
N SER A 87 8.23 3.11 6.99
CA SER A 87 8.07 2.38 5.72
C SER A 87 9.22 2.67 4.75
N VAL A 88 9.56 3.96 4.56
CA VAL A 88 10.69 4.33 3.68
C VAL A 88 11.98 3.69 4.17
N HIS A 89 12.28 3.76 5.47
CA HIS A 89 13.51 3.22 6.03
C HIS A 89 13.58 1.69 5.94
N GLY A 90 12.53 1.01 6.40
CA GLY A 90 12.52 -0.43 6.58
C GLY A 90 12.14 -1.23 5.32
N CYS A 91 11.26 -0.69 4.47
CA CYS A 91 10.72 -1.42 3.32
C CYS A 91 11.38 -1.03 2.00
N ILE A 92 11.37 0.28 1.69
CA ILE A 92 11.74 0.76 0.35
C ILE A 92 13.23 1.12 0.30
N GLY A 93 13.77 1.66 1.40
CA GLY A 93 15.12 2.22 1.49
C GLY A 93 16.23 1.18 1.31
N ALA A 94 17.23 1.23 2.19
CA ALA A 94 18.36 0.31 2.10
C ALA A 94 18.17 -0.98 2.92
N VAL A 95 17.28 -0.98 3.94
CA VAL A 95 17.15 -2.12 4.87
C VAL A 95 16.70 -3.39 4.18
N ASP A 96 15.51 -3.37 3.57
CA ASP A 96 14.96 -4.57 2.91
C ASP A 96 15.81 -5.06 1.72
N PRO A 97 16.30 -4.19 0.81
CA PRO A 97 17.23 -4.60 -0.23
C PRO A 97 18.50 -5.27 0.30
N LEU A 98 19.10 -4.75 1.37
CA LEU A 98 20.28 -5.34 2.00
C LEU A 98 19.98 -6.70 2.62
N GLN A 99 18.89 -6.83 3.37
CA GLN A 99 18.54 -8.10 4.02
C GLN A 99 18.22 -9.20 3.01
N THR A 100 17.62 -8.83 1.87
CA THR A 100 17.16 -9.81 0.89
C THR A 100 18.21 -10.15 -0.17
N PHE A 101 18.97 -9.15 -0.61
CA PHE A 101 19.88 -9.26 -1.77
C PHE A 101 21.34 -8.92 -1.45
N GLY A 102 21.62 -8.44 -0.22
CA GLY A 102 22.99 -8.13 0.19
C GLY A 102 23.79 -9.37 0.57
N SER A 103 25.09 -9.35 0.29
CA SER A 103 26.02 -10.34 0.82
C SER A 103 26.13 -10.21 2.34
N VAL A 104 26.68 -11.23 3.01
CA VAL A 104 26.89 -11.20 4.46
C VAL A 104 27.78 -10.01 4.87
N GLU A 105 28.80 -9.69 4.08
CA GLU A 105 29.71 -8.56 4.30
C GLU A 105 28.97 -7.22 4.16
N GLN A 106 28.10 -7.09 3.18
CA GLN A 106 27.27 -5.90 2.99
C GLN A 106 26.29 -5.75 4.16
N GLN A 107 25.63 -6.82 4.57
CA GLN A 107 24.72 -6.83 5.70
C GLN A 107 25.42 -6.44 7.00
N GLN A 108 26.57 -7.02 7.31
CA GLN A 108 27.38 -6.70 8.49
C GLN A 108 27.88 -5.25 8.50
N ARG A 109 28.16 -4.69 7.34
CA ARG A 109 28.66 -3.31 7.19
C ARG A 109 27.58 -2.25 7.38
N PHE A 110 26.38 -2.48 6.85
CA PHE A 110 25.35 -1.43 6.77
C PHE A 110 24.21 -1.61 7.77
N LEU A 111 23.70 -2.85 7.98
CA LEU A 111 22.50 -3.06 8.78
C LEU A 111 22.61 -2.60 10.25
N PRO A 112 23.74 -2.78 10.97
CA PRO A 112 23.82 -2.31 12.35
C PRO A 112 23.62 -0.79 12.51
N LYS A 113 24.17 0.01 11.59
CA LYS A 113 24.02 1.46 11.59
C LYS A 113 22.60 1.92 11.26
N LEU A 114 21.93 1.16 10.38
CA LEU A 114 20.54 1.38 10.03
C LEU A 114 19.61 0.98 11.18
N ALA A 115 19.90 -0.13 11.86
CA ALA A 115 19.09 -0.63 12.98
C ALA A 115 19.06 0.33 14.18
N CYS A 116 20.20 0.91 14.55
CA CYS A 116 20.28 1.88 15.67
C CYS A 116 19.90 3.31 15.27
N GLY A 117 19.68 3.60 13.99
CA GLY A 117 19.35 4.93 13.50
C GLY A 117 20.54 5.89 13.42
N GLU A 118 21.80 5.41 13.56
CA GLU A 118 23.00 6.19 13.27
C GLU A 118 22.93 6.74 11.84
N ARG A 119 22.47 5.92 10.91
CA ARG A 119 22.12 6.32 9.55
C ARG A 119 20.68 5.93 9.24
N LEU A 120 19.92 6.86 8.68
CA LEU A 120 18.60 6.55 8.14
C LEU A 120 18.69 6.33 6.63
N SER A 121 17.75 5.55 6.09
CA SER A 121 17.79 5.22 4.68
C SER A 121 16.74 5.93 3.83
N ALA A 122 17.04 6.03 2.54
CA ALA A 122 16.15 6.49 1.49
C ALA A 122 16.33 5.60 0.25
N PHE A 123 15.46 5.77 -0.75
CA PHE A 123 15.54 5.04 -2.02
C PHE A 123 15.50 6.01 -3.20
N ALA A 124 16.57 6.02 -3.97
CA ALA A 124 16.76 6.93 -5.08
C ALA A 124 16.47 6.22 -6.41
N LEU A 125 15.19 6.19 -6.79
CA LEU A 125 14.70 5.56 -8.03
C LEU A 125 14.32 6.61 -9.06
N THR A 126 13.35 7.48 -8.74
CA THR A 126 12.73 8.42 -9.66
C THR A 126 13.72 9.44 -10.21
N GLU A 127 13.57 9.75 -11.49
CA GLU A 127 14.35 10.76 -12.20
C GLU A 127 13.42 11.77 -12.90
N PRO A 128 13.90 12.93 -13.34
CA PRO A 128 13.09 13.91 -14.08
C PRO A 128 12.35 13.31 -15.29
N CYS A 129 12.92 12.29 -15.93
CA CYS A 129 12.36 11.61 -17.10
C CYS A 129 11.84 10.20 -16.82
N ALA A 130 12.03 9.66 -15.61
CA ALA A 130 11.67 8.29 -15.25
C ALA A 130 10.89 8.25 -13.92
N GLY A 131 9.58 8.10 -14.03
CA GLY A 131 8.67 7.93 -12.89
C GLY A 131 7.85 6.66 -13.08
N SER A 132 6.70 6.76 -13.75
CA SER A 132 5.88 5.59 -14.10
C SER A 132 6.57 4.67 -15.13
N ASP A 133 7.40 5.24 -16.00
CA ASP A 133 8.21 4.50 -16.98
C ASP A 133 9.67 4.43 -16.50
N LEU A 134 10.04 3.31 -15.91
CA LEU A 134 11.41 3.06 -15.43
C LEU A 134 12.38 2.65 -16.56
N THR A 135 11.90 2.42 -17.77
CA THR A 135 12.80 2.17 -18.93
C THR A 135 13.50 3.45 -19.40
N ALA A 136 13.02 4.62 -18.94
CA ALA A 136 13.59 5.93 -19.24
C ALA A 136 14.70 6.38 -18.27
N LEU A 137 15.19 5.51 -17.38
CA LEU A 137 16.30 5.79 -16.46
C LEU A 137 17.54 6.27 -17.22
N ARG A 138 18.25 7.25 -16.69
CA ARG A 138 19.44 7.89 -17.26
C ARG A 138 20.63 8.00 -16.31
N THR A 139 20.44 7.84 -15.00
CA THR A 139 21.55 7.79 -14.06
C THR A 139 22.40 6.58 -14.38
N VAL A 140 23.69 6.79 -14.64
CA VAL A 140 24.65 5.76 -15.03
C VAL A 140 25.73 5.61 -13.99
N ALA A 141 26.25 4.40 -13.83
CA ALA A 141 27.43 4.09 -13.04
C ALA A 141 28.47 3.40 -13.94
N VAL A 142 29.60 4.05 -14.16
CA VAL A 142 30.70 3.56 -15.02
C VAL A 142 31.79 2.97 -14.15
N ARG A 143 32.13 1.71 -14.33
CA ARG A 143 33.21 1.03 -13.60
C ARG A 143 34.58 1.49 -14.06
N ARG A 144 35.44 1.87 -13.10
CA ARG A 144 36.88 2.15 -13.33
C ARG A 144 37.65 1.48 -12.18
N GLY A 145 38.25 0.32 -12.46
CA GLY A 145 38.89 -0.52 -11.43
C GLY A 145 37.87 -1.05 -10.41
N ASP A 146 38.10 -0.78 -9.14
CA ASP A 146 37.24 -1.23 -8.03
C ASP A 146 36.22 -0.16 -7.59
N THR A 147 35.94 0.82 -8.46
CA THR A 147 35.05 1.93 -8.18
C THR A 147 34.07 2.14 -9.32
N PHE A 148 32.78 2.31 -9.02
CA PHE A 148 31.79 2.89 -9.91
C PHE A 148 31.80 4.40 -9.78
N TYR A 149 31.71 5.10 -10.90
CA TYR A 149 31.54 6.56 -10.94
C TYR A 149 30.12 6.87 -11.42
N VAL A 150 29.31 7.41 -10.49
CA VAL A 150 27.89 7.66 -10.72
C VAL A 150 27.70 9.08 -11.25
N THR A 151 26.94 9.20 -12.35
CA THR A 151 26.51 10.49 -12.91
C THR A 151 25.02 10.45 -13.24
N GLY A 152 24.25 11.44 -12.74
CA GLY A 152 22.81 11.53 -13.00
C GLY A 152 22.09 12.40 -11.98
N GLU A 153 20.77 12.47 -12.14
CA GLU A 153 19.89 13.24 -11.24
C GLU A 153 18.72 12.37 -10.78
N LYS A 154 18.46 12.38 -9.47
CA LYS A 154 17.30 11.77 -8.84
C LYS A 154 16.34 12.83 -8.32
N LEU A 155 15.04 12.54 -8.31
CA LEU A 155 13.99 13.49 -7.97
C LEU A 155 12.99 12.86 -6.99
N PHE A 156 12.36 13.67 -6.14
CA PHE A 156 11.35 13.24 -5.16
C PHE A 156 11.83 12.16 -4.18
N ILE A 157 13.09 12.27 -3.71
CA ILE A 157 13.65 11.28 -2.80
C ILE A 157 13.28 11.64 -1.37
N THR A 158 12.38 10.86 -0.79
CA THR A 158 11.91 11.03 0.59
C THR A 158 12.98 10.54 1.57
N ASN A 159 13.13 11.25 2.69
CA ASN A 159 14.11 11.02 3.75
C ASN A 159 15.58 11.25 3.34
N VAL A 160 15.84 11.85 2.17
CA VAL A 160 17.20 12.16 1.77
C VAL A 160 17.71 13.42 2.47
N ALA A 161 18.89 13.32 3.02
CA ALA A 161 19.70 14.38 3.63
C ALA A 161 21.18 13.95 3.57
N PRO A 162 22.16 14.84 3.83
CA PRO A 162 23.54 14.42 4.05
C PRO A 162 23.63 13.36 5.16
N GLY A 163 24.56 12.43 5.06
CA GLY A 163 24.74 11.36 6.04
C GLY A 163 23.70 10.23 5.98
N ARG A 164 22.87 10.15 4.94
CA ARG A 164 21.93 9.02 4.74
C ARG A 164 22.58 7.87 3.96
N THR A 165 22.08 6.67 4.19
CA THR A 165 22.38 5.51 3.33
C THR A 165 21.23 5.35 2.33
N ILE A 166 21.50 5.27 1.04
CA ILE A 166 20.48 5.14 0.00
C ILE A 166 20.62 3.86 -0.81
N GLY A 167 19.49 3.26 -1.18
CA GLY A 167 19.42 2.34 -2.32
C GLY A 167 19.35 3.16 -3.61
N LEU A 168 20.39 3.18 -4.40
CA LEU A 168 20.48 3.95 -5.64
C LEU A 168 20.26 3.07 -6.86
N VAL A 169 19.17 3.30 -7.58
CA VAL A 169 18.93 2.64 -8.86
C VAL A 169 19.63 3.40 -9.97
N CYS A 170 20.47 2.73 -10.75
CA CYS A 170 21.20 3.30 -11.86
C CYS A 170 21.37 2.28 -12.99
N LEU A 171 21.93 2.69 -14.12
CA LEU A 171 22.29 1.82 -15.22
C LEU A 171 23.79 1.48 -15.14
N ILE A 172 24.09 0.19 -15.13
CA ILE A 172 25.44 -0.35 -15.32
C ILE A 172 25.42 -1.10 -16.65
N GLU A 173 26.26 -0.70 -17.60
CA GLU A 173 26.30 -1.29 -18.95
C GLU A 173 24.91 -1.34 -19.64
N GLY A 174 24.07 -0.33 -19.35
CA GLY A 174 22.72 -0.20 -19.89
C GLY A 174 21.66 -1.06 -19.20
N GLN A 175 22.01 -1.81 -18.16
CA GLN A 175 21.08 -2.62 -17.38
C GLN A 175 20.79 -1.97 -16.03
N PRO A 176 19.53 -2.01 -15.53
CA PRO A 176 19.20 -1.54 -14.20
C PRO A 176 19.98 -2.30 -13.11
N ALA A 177 20.54 -1.56 -12.17
CA ALA A 177 21.27 -2.08 -11.02
C ALA A 177 20.96 -1.27 -9.78
N VAL A 178 21.22 -1.82 -8.59
CA VAL A 178 21.05 -1.13 -7.30
C VAL A 178 22.39 -1.12 -6.58
N LEU A 179 22.85 0.10 -6.23
CA LEU A 179 24.01 0.33 -5.39
C LEU A 179 23.56 0.79 -4.00
N ILE A 180 24.19 0.26 -2.96
CA ILE A 180 24.04 0.83 -1.60
C ILE A 180 25.07 1.92 -1.43
N VAL A 181 24.61 3.15 -1.17
CA VAL A 181 25.46 4.34 -1.14
C VAL A 181 25.32 5.08 0.18
N ASP A 182 26.40 5.21 0.93
CA ASP A 182 26.49 6.15 2.04
C ASP A 182 26.74 7.55 1.47
N LEU A 183 25.76 8.43 1.61
CA LEU A 183 25.92 9.83 1.23
C LEU A 183 26.87 10.53 2.20
N PRO A 184 27.75 11.42 1.73
CA PRO A 184 28.60 12.24 2.59
C PRO A 184 27.78 13.10 3.56
N ASP A 185 28.38 13.48 4.68
CA ASP A 185 27.77 14.37 5.66
C ASP A 185 27.70 15.83 5.17
N GLU A 186 28.45 16.17 4.11
CA GLU A 186 28.47 17.48 3.48
C GLU A 186 28.36 17.35 1.95
N GLU A 187 27.78 18.37 1.32
CA GLU A 187 27.70 18.48 -0.14
C GLU A 187 29.10 18.77 -0.73
N SER A 188 29.31 18.35 -1.98
CA SER A 188 30.54 18.55 -2.73
C SER A 188 30.24 18.82 -4.21
N ASP A 189 31.27 19.01 -5.05
CA ASP A 189 31.08 19.12 -6.50
C ASP A 189 30.57 17.82 -7.13
N GLN A 190 30.81 16.67 -6.48
CA GLN A 190 30.37 15.35 -6.94
C GLN A 190 29.01 14.93 -6.40
N PHE A 191 28.55 15.52 -5.30
CA PHE A 191 27.28 15.22 -4.63
C PHE A 191 26.61 16.50 -4.16
N ARG A 192 25.40 16.78 -4.67
CA ARG A 192 24.56 17.90 -4.24
C ARG A 192 23.12 17.48 -4.08
N LEU A 193 22.45 18.06 -3.09
CA LEU A 193 21.02 17.98 -2.92
C LEU A 193 20.34 19.14 -3.63
N LYS A 194 19.21 18.86 -4.27
CA LYS A 194 18.40 19.84 -4.98
C LYS A 194 17.11 20.08 -4.22
N SER A 195 17.04 21.21 -3.55
CA SER A 195 15.85 21.61 -2.80
C SER A 195 14.76 22.13 -3.74
N TYR A 196 13.51 21.77 -3.43
CA TYR A 196 12.32 22.30 -4.08
C TYR A 196 11.16 22.31 -3.07
N GLY A 197 10.11 23.11 -3.33
CA GLY A 197 8.93 23.16 -2.50
C GLY A 197 7.92 22.08 -2.88
N LEU A 198 7.44 21.33 -1.88
CA LEU A 198 6.32 20.42 -2.00
C LEU A 198 5.22 20.81 -1.01
N TYR A 199 3.98 20.82 -1.47
CA TYR A 199 2.84 20.94 -0.57
C TYR A 199 2.61 19.68 0.25
N ALA A 200 2.77 18.50 -0.36
CA ALA A 200 2.72 17.22 0.34
C ALA A 200 4.07 16.84 0.92
N LEU A 201 4.05 15.91 1.89
CA LEU A 201 5.26 15.41 2.57
C LEU A 201 6.09 16.54 3.21
N ARG A 202 5.40 17.61 3.62
CA ARG A 202 6.06 18.84 4.12
C ARG A 202 6.89 18.60 5.38
N HIS A 203 6.55 17.60 6.18
CA HIS A 203 7.22 17.27 7.43
C HIS A 203 8.43 16.35 7.26
N ALA A 204 8.56 15.66 6.14
CA ALA A 204 9.73 14.88 5.78
C ALA A 204 10.70 15.67 4.91
N HIS A 205 11.99 15.31 4.95
CA HIS A 205 12.93 15.73 3.93
C HIS A 205 12.57 15.05 2.62
N ASN A 206 12.43 15.83 1.55
CA ASN A 206 12.20 15.32 0.21
C ASN A 206 12.95 16.24 -0.77
N MET A 207 13.98 15.70 -1.41
CA MET A 207 14.87 16.47 -2.27
C MET A 207 15.25 15.66 -3.52
N GLY A 208 15.80 16.34 -4.51
CA GLY A 208 16.55 15.72 -5.59
C GLY A 208 18.01 15.49 -5.17
N ILE A 209 18.69 14.61 -5.90
CA ILE A 209 20.13 14.34 -5.74
C ILE A 209 20.78 14.51 -7.11
N VAL A 210 21.91 15.22 -7.15
CA VAL A 210 22.73 15.35 -8.34
C VAL A 210 24.10 14.71 -8.07
N PHE A 211 24.43 13.72 -8.88
CA PHE A 211 25.73 13.06 -8.87
C PHE A 211 26.55 13.46 -10.11
N ARG A 212 27.86 13.73 -9.92
CA ARG A 212 28.82 14.03 -10.97
C ARG A 212 30.10 13.27 -10.73
N ASP A 213 30.28 12.17 -11.46
CA ASP A 213 31.41 11.24 -11.23
C ASP A 213 31.60 10.89 -9.75
N PHE A 214 30.50 10.64 -9.05
CA PHE A 214 30.49 10.32 -7.62
C PHE A 214 30.98 8.88 -7.41
N PRO A 215 32.05 8.67 -6.60
CA PRO A 215 32.66 7.35 -6.44
C PRO A 215 31.85 6.47 -5.49
N VAL A 216 31.59 5.25 -5.93
CA VAL A 216 30.94 4.20 -5.14
C VAL A 216 31.72 2.90 -5.30
N PRO A 217 32.16 2.23 -4.23
CA PRO A 217 32.87 0.95 -4.34
C PRO A 217 32.05 -0.12 -5.09
N VAL A 218 32.72 -0.94 -5.89
CA VAL A 218 32.04 -2.03 -6.64
C VAL A 218 31.38 -3.04 -5.73
N GLU A 219 31.90 -3.24 -4.53
CA GLU A 219 31.37 -4.11 -3.48
C GLU A 219 30.01 -3.65 -2.92
N ASN A 220 29.55 -2.44 -3.29
CA ASN A 220 28.24 -1.90 -2.89
C ASN A 220 27.12 -2.29 -3.88
N LEU A 221 27.43 -2.99 -4.95
CA LEU A 221 26.45 -3.52 -5.90
C LEU A 221 25.67 -4.68 -5.26
N LEU A 222 24.35 -4.59 -5.27
CA LEU A 222 23.49 -5.72 -4.86
C LEU A 222 23.31 -6.71 -6.00
N ASP A 223 23.29 -8.00 -5.66
CA ASP A 223 23.04 -9.08 -6.62
C ASP A 223 21.54 -9.42 -6.63
N PRO A 224 20.81 -9.18 -7.73
CA PRO A 224 19.40 -9.53 -7.83
C PRO A 224 19.13 -11.04 -7.91
N GLY A 225 20.16 -11.88 -8.03
CA GLY A 225 20.03 -13.29 -8.36
C GLY A 225 19.44 -13.46 -9.77
N ASP A 226 18.19 -13.88 -9.84
CA ASP A 226 17.43 -13.94 -11.09
C ASP A 226 16.79 -12.57 -11.42
N GLY A 227 17.17 -11.97 -12.56
CA GLY A 227 16.59 -10.70 -13.02
C GLY A 227 17.61 -9.56 -13.10
N ASP A 228 17.14 -8.34 -12.83
CA ASP A 228 17.93 -7.11 -12.84
C ASP A 228 17.67 -6.25 -11.59
N GLY A 229 18.27 -5.05 -11.52
CA GLY A 229 18.10 -4.13 -10.41
C GLY A 229 16.64 -3.71 -10.15
N LEU A 230 15.75 -3.78 -11.15
CA LEU A 230 14.32 -3.52 -10.94
C LEU A 230 13.66 -4.64 -10.14
N THR A 231 14.17 -5.87 -10.15
CA THR A 231 13.72 -6.95 -9.28
C THR A 231 13.89 -6.58 -7.81
N ILE A 232 15.04 -5.99 -7.45
CA ILE A 232 15.32 -5.46 -6.12
C ILE A 232 14.39 -4.30 -5.78
N ALA A 233 14.27 -3.34 -6.70
CA ALA A 233 13.42 -2.16 -6.50
C ALA A 233 11.94 -2.54 -6.27
N TYR A 234 11.39 -3.44 -7.08
CA TYR A 234 10.00 -3.88 -6.91
C TYR A 234 9.77 -4.71 -5.64
N HIS A 235 10.78 -5.42 -5.14
CA HIS A 235 10.68 -6.16 -3.89
C HIS A 235 10.40 -5.20 -2.71
N GLY A 236 11.19 -4.14 -2.56
CA GLY A 236 10.98 -3.12 -1.54
C GLY A 236 9.68 -2.33 -1.75
N LEU A 237 9.39 -1.93 -3.01
CA LEU A 237 8.15 -1.21 -3.34
C LEU A 237 6.88 -2.02 -2.99
N ASN A 238 6.88 -3.34 -3.13
CA ASN A 238 5.73 -4.15 -2.75
C ASN A 238 5.44 -4.07 -1.25
N ARG A 239 6.49 -4.09 -0.41
CA ARG A 239 6.36 -3.89 1.04
C ARG A 239 5.88 -2.47 1.37
N GLY A 240 6.43 -1.46 0.72
CA GLY A 240 5.99 -0.06 0.85
C GLY A 240 4.50 0.12 0.51
N ARG A 241 4.00 -0.55 -0.53
CA ARG A 241 2.59 -0.52 -0.94
C ARG A 241 1.64 -1.05 0.15
N VAL A 242 2.02 -2.12 0.85
CA VAL A 242 1.24 -2.64 1.98
C VAL A 242 1.31 -1.68 3.17
N ALA A 243 2.50 -1.18 3.48
CA ALA A 243 2.71 -0.19 4.54
C ALA A 243 1.89 1.10 4.28
N LEU A 244 1.75 1.52 3.01
CA LEU A 244 0.89 2.63 2.62
C LEU A 244 -0.60 2.34 2.93
N CYS A 245 -1.09 1.12 2.66
CA CYS A 245 -2.45 0.73 3.00
C CYS A 245 -2.68 0.74 4.51
N ALA A 246 -1.72 0.24 5.29
CA ALA A 246 -1.74 0.28 6.76
C ALA A 246 -1.77 1.73 7.29
N ASN A 247 -0.94 2.60 6.71
CA ASN A 247 -0.91 4.03 7.05
C ASN A 247 -2.26 4.71 6.73
N ALA A 248 -2.85 4.41 5.57
CA ALA A 248 -4.17 4.92 5.18
C ALA A 248 -5.26 4.51 6.19
N ALA A 249 -5.26 3.26 6.65
CA ALA A 249 -6.18 2.80 7.69
C ALA A 249 -6.03 3.60 8.99
N GLY A 250 -4.79 3.84 9.44
CA GLY A 250 -4.49 4.64 10.63
C GLY A 250 -4.96 6.10 10.50
N VAL A 251 -4.66 6.74 9.37
CA VAL A 251 -5.10 8.11 9.06
C VAL A 251 -6.63 8.21 9.04
N MET A 252 -7.31 7.23 8.45
CA MET A 252 -8.77 7.19 8.42
C MET A 252 -9.38 6.96 9.83
N ARG A 253 -8.72 6.20 10.70
CA ARG A 253 -9.10 6.08 12.12
C ARG A 253 -8.98 7.43 12.83
N LEU A 254 -7.89 8.17 12.60
CA LEU A 254 -7.71 9.54 13.12
C LEU A 254 -8.84 10.47 12.63
N MET A 255 -9.21 10.41 11.34
CA MET A 255 -10.34 11.18 10.81
C MET A 255 -11.65 10.82 11.54
N LEU A 256 -11.96 9.54 11.69
CA LEU A 256 -13.20 9.07 12.32
C LEU A 256 -13.27 9.49 13.81
N ALA A 257 -12.15 9.34 14.55
CA ALA A 257 -12.06 9.77 15.94
C ALA A 257 -12.33 11.27 16.12
N ASN A 258 -11.92 12.10 15.14
CA ASN A 258 -12.13 13.54 15.16
C ASN A 258 -13.53 13.96 14.63
N MET A 259 -14.20 13.12 13.85
CA MET A 259 -15.59 13.38 13.41
C MET A 259 -16.60 13.27 14.56
N ILE A 260 -16.42 12.32 15.47
CA ILE A 260 -17.36 12.00 16.54
C ILE A 260 -17.60 13.20 17.49
N PRO A 261 -16.58 13.79 18.15
CA PRO A 261 -16.79 14.90 19.07
C PRO A 261 -17.35 16.14 18.37
N TRP A 262 -16.95 16.39 17.13
CA TRP A 262 -17.55 17.47 16.36
C TRP A 262 -19.01 17.23 16.03
N ALA A 263 -19.38 16.01 15.63
CA ALA A 263 -20.76 15.68 15.32
C ALA A 263 -21.69 15.78 16.55
N LYS A 264 -21.20 15.50 17.75
CA LYS A 264 -21.90 15.71 19.03
C LYS A 264 -22.03 17.19 19.39
N PHE A 265 -21.01 17.97 19.14
CA PHE A 265 -20.97 19.38 19.51
C PHE A 265 -21.79 20.27 18.56
N ARG A 266 -21.62 20.10 17.23
CA ARG A 266 -22.25 20.96 16.23
C ARG A 266 -23.75 20.72 16.14
N ARG A 267 -24.54 21.81 16.22
CA ARG A 267 -26.00 21.75 16.11
C ARG A 267 -26.50 22.37 14.81
N THR A 268 -27.55 21.78 14.24
CA THR A 268 -28.30 22.31 13.09
C THR A 268 -29.80 22.05 13.35
N TYR A 269 -30.63 23.04 13.11
CA TYR A 269 -32.07 22.94 13.35
C TYR A 269 -32.40 22.37 14.75
N GLY A 270 -31.71 22.87 15.77
CA GLY A 270 -31.94 22.53 17.16
C GLY A 270 -31.35 21.20 17.66
N GLN A 271 -30.77 20.38 16.81
CA GLN A 271 -30.21 19.06 17.18
C GLN A 271 -28.73 18.93 16.81
N ALA A 272 -28.01 18.08 17.53
CA ALA A 272 -26.63 17.72 17.17
C ALA A 272 -26.59 17.04 15.80
N ILE A 273 -25.52 17.30 15.02
CA ILE A 273 -25.46 16.74 13.67
C ILE A 273 -25.21 15.23 13.65
N GLU A 274 -24.76 14.63 14.75
CA GLU A 274 -24.67 13.16 14.89
C GLU A 274 -26.02 12.46 14.73
N THR A 275 -27.14 13.17 14.99
CA THR A 275 -28.50 12.63 14.80
C THR A 275 -28.91 12.64 13.32
N ARG A 276 -28.15 13.32 12.45
CA ARG A 276 -28.47 13.45 11.03
C ARG A 276 -28.04 12.20 10.26
N GLU A 277 -28.97 11.67 9.50
CA GLU A 277 -28.76 10.47 8.69
C GLU A 277 -27.54 10.57 7.77
N LEU A 278 -27.33 11.73 7.11
CA LEU A 278 -26.16 11.95 6.25
C LEU A 278 -24.82 11.92 7.01
N VAL A 279 -24.79 12.38 8.26
CA VAL A 279 -23.58 12.35 9.09
C VAL A 279 -23.31 10.92 9.56
N ARG A 280 -24.34 10.21 10.04
CA ARG A 280 -24.25 8.79 10.41
C ARG A 280 -23.77 7.95 9.23
N ARG A 281 -24.34 8.16 8.03
CA ARG A 281 -23.89 7.49 6.81
C ARG A 281 -22.42 7.71 6.54
N ARG A 282 -21.90 8.94 6.69
CA ARG A 282 -20.47 9.23 6.49
C ARG A 282 -19.60 8.48 7.50
N MET A 283 -19.96 8.46 8.77
CA MET A 283 -19.22 7.71 9.80
C MET A 283 -19.26 6.20 9.54
N GLY A 284 -20.42 5.64 9.21
CA GLY A 284 -20.56 4.23 8.88
C GLY A 284 -19.77 3.82 7.63
N HIS A 285 -19.81 4.66 6.58
CA HIS A 285 -19.05 4.41 5.36
C HIS A 285 -17.53 4.49 5.62
N LEU A 286 -17.07 5.48 6.37
CA LEU A 286 -15.66 5.60 6.76
C LEU A 286 -15.18 4.38 7.55
N ALA A 287 -15.97 3.89 8.50
CA ALA A 287 -15.64 2.66 9.21
C ALA A 287 -15.50 1.44 8.28
N GLY A 288 -16.37 1.34 7.27
CA GLY A 288 -16.26 0.31 6.24
C GLY A 288 -14.93 0.39 5.45
N LEU A 289 -14.52 1.60 5.05
CA LEU A 289 -13.25 1.82 4.35
C LEU A 289 -12.04 1.45 5.24
N ILE A 290 -12.09 1.79 6.54
CA ILE A 290 -11.04 1.41 7.51
C ILE A 290 -10.91 -0.11 7.57
N VAL A 291 -12.02 -0.83 7.78
CA VAL A 291 -12.01 -2.29 7.90
C VAL A 291 -11.52 -2.96 6.61
N ALA A 292 -11.89 -2.43 5.44
CA ALA A 292 -11.39 -2.95 4.18
C ALA A 292 -9.88 -2.75 4.00
N CYS A 293 -9.32 -1.61 4.41
CA CYS A 293 -7.88 -1.37 4.38
C CYS A 293 -7.13 -2.28 5.37
N GLU A 294 -7.66 -2.47 6.59
CA GLU A 294 -7.08 -3.39 7.58
C GLU A 294 -7.10 -4.84 7.07
N ALA A 295 -8.19 -5.26 6.45
CA ALA A 295 -8.31 -6.58 5.84
C ALA A 295 -7.28 -6.81 4.72
N LEU A 296 -7.11 -5.82 3.84
CA LEU A 296 -6.12 -5.89 2.76
C LEU A 296 -4.70 -5.89 3.31
N THR A 297 -4.42 -5.07 4.31
CA THR A 297 -3.12 -5.00 4.98
C THR A 297 -2.76 -6.35 5.61
N ASP A 298 -3.67 -6.93 6.38
CA ASP A 298 -3.45 -8.21 7.07
C ASP A 298 -3.25 -9.37 6.09
N TRP A 299 -4.07 -9.42 5.04
CA TRP A 299 -3.96 -10.41 3.98
C TRP A 299 -2.63 -10.33 3.23
N THR A 300 -2.26 -9.15 2.76
CA THR A 300 -1.05 -8.97 1.95
C THR A 300 0.21 -9.09 2.78
N ALA A 301 0.23 -8.58 4.01
CA ALA A 301 1.35 -8.75 4.93
C ALA A 301 1.57 -10.23 5.26
N GLY A 302 0.50 -10.98 5.53
CA GLY A 302 0.58 -12.43 5.80
C GLY A 302 1.11 -13.24 4.61
N LEU A 303 0.82 -12.83 3.37
CA LEU A 303 1.42 -13.46 2.18
C LEU A 303 2.92 -13.17 2.08
N LEU A 304 3.35 -11.93 2.38
CA LEU A 304 4.77 -11.57 2.39
C LEU A 304 5.55 -12.34 3.45
N ASP A 305 4.98 -12.51 4.65
CA ASP A 305 5.57 -13.32 5.74
C ASP A 305 5.71 -14.81 5.37
N GLN A 306 4.85 -15.32 4.48
CA GLN A 306 4.94 -16.67 3.94
C GLN A 306 5.93 -16.81 2.78
N GLY A 307 6.62 -15.73 2.40
CA GLY A 307 7.62 -15.71 1.34
C GLY A 307 7.04 -15.51 -0.07
N TYR A 308 5.75 -15.20 -0.23
CA TYR A 308 5.20 -14.84 -1.54
C TYR A 308 5.67 -13.45 -1.96
N ARG A 309 5.94 -13.26 -3.25
CA ARG A 309 6.26 -11.92 -3.79
C ARG A 309 5.08 -10.95 -3.70
N GLY A 310 3.85 -11.46 -3.78
CA GLY A 310 2.61 -10.73 -3.58
C GLY A 310 2.42 -9.49 -4.45
N GLU A 311 3.06 -9.42 -5.64
CA GLU A 311 3.10 -8.20 -6.45
C GLU A 311 1.71 -7.66 -6.79
N MET A 312 0.81 -8.53 -7.25
CA MET A 312 -0.55 -8.14 -7.63
C MET A 312 -1.40 -7.77 -6.41
N GLU A 313 -1.23 -8.49 -5.33
CA GLU A 313 -1.94 -8.29 -4.06
C GLU A 313 -1.53 -6.97 -3.42
N CYS A 314 -0.23 -6.66 -3.40
CA CYS A 314 0.31 -5.39 -2.90
C CYS A 314 -0.16 -4.19 -3.75
N ILE A 315 -0.29 -4.36 -5.08
CA ILE A 315 -0.86 -3.34 -5.95
C ILE A 315 -2.32 -3.05 -5.57
N ILE A 316 -3.14 -4.08 -5.33
CA ILE A 316 -4.54 -3.90 -4.92
C ILE A 316 -4.63 -3.15 -3.59
N ALA A 317 -3.83 -3.55 -2.60
CA ALA A 317 -3.79 -2.90 -1.28
C ALA A 317 -3.43 -1.41 -1.41
N LYS A 318 -2.40 -1.08 -2.21
CA LYS A 318 -1.97 0.30 -2.44
C LYS A 318 -3.05 1.14 -3.11
N ILE A 319 -3.61 0.66 -4.22
CA ILE A 319 -4.63 1.41 -4.97
C ILE A 319 -5.84 1.65 -4.08
N PHE A 320 -6.37 0.60 -3.47
CA PHE A 320 -7.55 0.74 -2.62
C PHE A 320 -7.29 1.63 -1.40
N GLY A 321 -6.17 1.44 -0.68
CA GLY A 321 -5.82 2.22 0.50
C GLY A 321 -5.71 3.72 0.20
N SER A 322 -4.99 4.09 -0.86
CA SER A 322 -4.82 5.50 -1.23
C SER A 322 -6.12 6.15 -1.71
N GLU A 323 -6.93 5.46 -2.52
CA GLU A 323 -8.22 5.98 -3.00
C GLU A 323 -9.25 6.07 -1.87
N ALA A 324 -9.28 5.10 -0.94
CA ALA A 324 -10.12 5.12 0.25
C ALA A 324 -9.74 6.30 1.17
N GLN A 325 -8.46 6.56 1.39
CA GLN A 325 -8.00 7.71 2.18
C GLN A 325 -8.42 9.04 1.52
N LYS A 326 -8.28 9.18 0.21
CA LYS A 326 -8.76 10.35 -0.54
C LYS A 326 -10.27 10.53 -0.40
N GLU A 327 -11.06 9.48 -0.61
CA GLU A 327 -12.52 9.50 -0.44
C GLU A 327 -12.89 9.89 1.01
N ALA A 328 -12.23 9.30 1.99
CA ALA A 328 -12.43 9.61 3.41
C ALA A 328 -12.16 11.08 3.73
N ALA A 329 -11.05 11.62 3.25
CA ALA A 329 -10.65 13.00 3.52
C ALA A 329 -11.64 14.00 2.89
N ILE A 330 -11.93 13.86 1.60
CA ILE A 330 -12.71 14.84 0.83
C ILE A 330 -14.22 14.66 1.02
N GLU A 331 -14.72 13.42 0.87
CA GLU A 331 -16.16 13.18 0.82
C GLU A 331 -16.78 13.00 2.20
N LEU A 332 -16.01 12.53 3.18
CA LEU A 332 -16.55 12.16 4.49
C LEU A 332 -16.09 13.12 5.58
N PHE A 333 -14.80 13.27 5.81
CA PHE A 333 -14.23 14.06 6.89
C PHE A 333 -14.43 15.56 6.68
N MET A 334 -13.96 16.12 5.57
CA MET A 334 -14.13 17.53 5.22
C MET A 334 -15.60 17.96 5.26
N LYS A 335 -16.48 17.18 4.59
CA LYS A 335 -17.90 17.51 4.52
C LYS A 335 -18.64 17.41 5.87
N THR A 336 -18.13 16.62 6.81
CA THR A 336 -18.69 16.55 8.16
C THR A 336 -18.29 17.75 9.01
N HIS A 337 -17.03 18.22 8.86
CA HIS A 337 -16.54 19.40 9.56
C HIS A 337 -17.00 20.72 8.93
N GLY A 338 -17.34 20.73 7.64
CA GLY A 338 -17.79 21.92 6.92
C GLY A 338 -16.71 22.99 6.82
N GLY A 339 -17.06 24.26 6.90
CA GLY A 339 -16.13 25.39 6.68
C GLY A 339 -14.92 25.41 7.62
N ARG A 340 -15.03 24.85 8.82
CA ARG A 340 -13.86 24.77 9.74
C ARG A 340 -12.71 23.93 9.19
N SER A 341 -12.97 23.02 8.26
CA SER A 341 -11.94 22.20 7.62
C SER A 341 -10.84 23.03 6.96
N PHE A 342 -11.11 24.27 6.63
CA PHE A 342 -10.18 25.18 5.96
C PHE A 342 -9.44 26.14 6.92
N LEU A 343 -9.66 26.00 8.24
CA LEU A 343 -8.92 26.78 9.22
C LEU A 343 -7.50 26.24 9.36
N HIS A 344 -6.54 27.15 9.61
CA HIS A 344 -5.18 26.77 10.03
C HIS A 344 -5.25 26.00 11.35
N GLY A 345 -4.44 24.96 11.49
CA GLY A 345 -4.46 24.06 12.64
C GLY A 345 -5.53 22.98 12.58
N HIS A 346 -6.43 22.98 11.58
CA HIS A 346 -7.38 21.90 11.40
C HIS A 346 -6.75 20.72 10.64
N LEU A 347 -6.98 19.51 11.13
CA LEU A 347 -6.40 18.27 10.59
C LEU A 347 -6.54 18.16 9.05
N PHE A 348 -7.70 18.53 8.48
CA PHE A 348 -7.90 18.53 7.04
C PHE A 348 -7.09 19.65 6.35
N GLY A 349 -7.26 20.89 6.81
CA GLY A 349 -6.64 22.06 6.15
C GLY A 349 -5.13 21.96 6.10
N ASP A 350 -4.52 21.51 7.19
CA ASP A 350 -3.07 21.39 7.30
C ASP A 350 -2.48 20.18 6.56
N ASN A 351 -3.29 19.12 6.30
CA ASN A 351 -2.79 17.85 5.76
C ASN A 351 -3.49 17.41 4.46
N VAL A 352 -4.29 18.26 3.83
CA VAL A 352 -5.04 17.88 2.61
C VAL A 352 -4.14 17.30 1.52
N HIS A 353 -2.97 17.89 1.30
CA HIS A 353 -2.02 17.40 0.30
C HIS A 353 -1.44 16.04 0.67
N ASP A 354 -1.20 15.78 1.96
CA ASP A 354 -0.71 14.50 2.46
C ASP A 354 -1.79 13.41 2.38
N PHE A 355 -3.07 13.78 2.44
CA PHE A 355 -4.17 12.84 2.21
C PHE A 355 -4.33 12.45 0.74
N LEU A 356 -3.93 13.29 -0.20
CA LEU A 356 -4.07 13.09 -1.64
C LEU A 356 -2.83 12.45 -2.28
N ALA A 357 -1.64 12.81 -1.80
CA ALA A 357 -0.36 12.39 -2.38
C ALA A 357 -0.17 10.87 -2.50
N PRO A 358 -0.68 10.03 -1.56
CA PRO A 358 -0.61 8.56 -1.70
C PRO A 358 -1.22 8.00 -2.97
N CYS A 359 -2.16 8.71 -3.62
CA CYS A 359 -2.70 8.28 -4.91
C CYS A 359 -1.65 8.30 -6.04
N ILE A 360 -0.59 9.09 -5.87
CA ILE A 360 0.43 9.34 -6.91
C ILE A 360 1.73 8.57 -6.64
N TYR A 361 2.33 8.73 -5.45
CA TYR A 361 3.63 8.09 -5.19
C TYR A 361 3.50 6.57 -5.01
N GLU A 362 4.62 5.86 -5.17
CA GLU A 362 4.71 4.39 -5.24
C GLU A 362 3.87 3.77 -6.37
N GLY A 363 3.58 4.58 -7.39
CA GLY A 363 2.80 4.24 -8.56
C GLY A 363 1.39 4.82 -8.52
N GLU A 364 1.06 5.59 -9.53
CA GLU A 364 -0.28 6.14 -9.72
C GLU A 364 -1.30 5.02 -9.96
N GLY A 365 -2.52 5.17 -9.45
CA GLY A 365 -3.51 4.11 -9.35
C GLY A 365 -3.90 3.46 -10.68
N GLU A 366 -4.14 4.24 -11.74
CA GLU A 366 -4.51 3.69 -13.05
C GLU A 366 -3.32 2.98 -13.72
N MET A 367 -2.09 3.55 -13.57
CA MET A 367 -0.87 2.93 -14.11
C MET A 367 -0.55 1.61 -13.41
N LEU A 368 -0.70 1.53 -12.09
CA LEU A 368 -0.59 0.27 -11.35
C LEU A 368 -1.70 -0.71 -11.74
N GLY A 369 -2.93 -0.23 -11.94
CA GLY A 369 -4.04 -1.04 -12.42
C GLY A 369 -3.77 -1.65 -13.80
N MET A 370 -3.10 -0.91 -14.68
CA MET A 370 -2.63 -1.43 -15.96
C MET A 370 -1.52 -2.48 -15.80
N ALA A 371 -0.56 -2.26 -14.90
CA ALA A 371 0.49 -3.25 -14.61
C ALA A 371 -0.12 -4.55 -14.06
N PHE A 372 -1.06 -4.44 -13.13
CA PHE A 372 -1.84 -5.56 -12.61
C PHE A 372 -2.56 -6.33 -13.74
N PHE A 373 -3.26 -5.62 -14.63
CA PHE A 373 -3.97 -6.26 -15.74
C PHE A 373 -3.01 -6.93 -16.75
N LYS A 374 -1.88 -6.30 -17.04
CA LYS A 374 -0.83 -6.89 -17.89
C LYS A 374 -0.30 -8.20 -17.30
N SER A 375 -0.14 -8.28 -15.97
CA SER A 375 0.27 -9.52 -15.29
C SER A 375 -0.78 -10.62 -15.45
N LEU A 376 -2.08 -10.31 -15.31
CA LEU A 376 -3.17 -11.27 -15.57
C LEU A 376 -3.18 -11.76 -17.02
N VAL A 377 -3.03 -10.84 -17.98
CA VAL A 377 -2.95 -11.17 -19.41
C VAL A 377 -1.76 -12.07 -19.70
N LYS A 378 -0.59 -11.76 -19.13
CA LYS A 378 0.63 -12.56 -19.29
C LYS A 378 0.44 -13.98 -18.75
N GLN A 379 -0.13 -14.14 -17.55
CA GLN A 379 -0.41 -15.46 -16.96
C GLN A 379 -1.38 -16.27 -17.82
N HIS A 380 -2.48 -15.64 -18.23
CA HIS A 380 -3.47 -16.29 -19.09
C HIS A 380 -2.89 -16.66 -20.47
N GLY A 381 -2.06 -15.77 -21.03
CA GLY A 381 -1.35 -15.98 -22.28
C GLY A 381 -0.42 -17.19 -22.23
N LYS A 382 0.43 -17.26 -21.20
CA LYS A 382 1.33 -18.40 -20.97
C LYS A 382 0.59 -19.71 -20.82
N GLN A 383 -0.54 -19.70 -20.10
CA GLN A 383 -1.29 -20.92 -19.82
C GLN A 383 -2.03 -21.47 -21.05
N PHE A 384 -2.58 -20.62 -21.92
CA PHE A 384 -3.52 -21.03 -22.95
C PHE A 384 -3.13 -20.65 -24.38
N PHE A 385 -2.53 -19.46 -24.61
CA PHE A 385 -2.25 -18.97 -25.96
C PHE A 385 -0.84 -19.32 -26.44
N GLU A 386 0.13 -19.29 -25.54
CA GLU A 386 1.51 -19.67 -25.87
C GLU A 386 1.63 -21.14 -26.33
N PRO A 387 0.98 -22.14 -25.66
CA PRO A 387 0.98 -23.52 -26.15
C PRO A 387 0.34 -23.69 -27.55
N ILE A 388 -0.66 -22.84 -27.87
CA ILE A 388 -1.25 -22.82 -29.22
C ILE A 388 -0.22 -22.27 -30.23
N GLY A 389 0.46 -21.18 -29.88
CA GLY A 389 1.50 -20.57 -30.72
C GLY A 389 2.67 -21.52 -30.97
N MET A 390 3.14 -22.21 -29.94
CA MET A 390 4.20 -23.21 -30.05
C MET A 390 3.83 -24.37 -30.97
N ALA A 391 2.62 -24.95 -30.81
CA ALA A 391 2.14 -26.04 -31.66
C ALA A 391 2.00 -25.61 -33.14
N LEU A 392 1.65 -24.35 -33.40
CA LEU A 392 1.62 -23.80 -34.76
C LEU A 392 3.03 -23.62 -35.32
N ALA A 393 3.98 -23.12 -34.53
CA ALA A 393 5.36 -22.89 -34.94
C ALA A 393 6.09 -24.21 -35.26
N GLU A 394 5.91 -25.24 -34.42
CA GLU A 394 6.46 -26.59 -34.63
C GLU A 394 6.02 -27.23 -35.95
N GLN A 395 4.81 -26.92 -36.39
CA GLN A 395 4.26 -27.43 -37.66
C GLN A 395 4.48 -26.44 -38.83
N GLY A 396 5.16 -25.34 -38.65
CA GLY A 396 5.36 -24.32 -39.68
C GLY A 396 4.09 -23.60 -40.13
N ILE A 397 3.03 -23.65 -39.33
CA ILE A 397 1.69 -23.12 -39.68
C ILE A 397 1.66 -21.63 -39.34
N ARG A 398 1.72 -20.76 -40.35
CA ARG A 398 1.65 -19.28 -40.15
C ARG A 398 0.22 -18.75 -40.05
N GLN A 399 -0.72 -19.39 -40.74
CA GLN A 399 -2.15 -19.03 -40.73
C GLN A 399 -2.99 -20.28 -40.41
N PRO A 400 -3.45 -20.41 -39.15
CA PRO A 400 -4.25 -21.58 -38.75
C PRO A 400 -5.62 -21.58 -39.45
N ASN A 401 -5.94 -22.70 -40.05
CA ASN A 401 -7.26 -22.98 -40.60
C ASN A 401 -7.84 -24.18 -39.88
N LEU A 402 -8.86 -23.96 -39.05
CA LEU A 402 -9.51 -25.04 -38.28
C LEU A 402 -10.33 -26.00 -39.14
N ALA A 403 -10.61 -25.68 -40.41
CA ALA A 403 -11.20 -26.61 -41.37
C ALA A 403 -10.18 -27.61 -41.95
N ASN A 404 -8.88 -27.38 -41.75
CA ASN A 404 -7.83 -28.29 -42.16
C ASN A 404 -7.57 -29.36 -41.09
N PRO A 405 -7.77 -30.65 -41.36
CA PRO A 405 -7.59 -31.72 -40.37
C PRO A 405 -6.18 -31.78 -39.74
N SER A 406 -5.13 -31.49 -40.51
CA SER A 406 -3.76 -31.49 -39.99
C SER A 406 -3.51 -30.35 -38.98
N HIS A 407 -4.05 -29.15 -39.24
CA HIS A 407 -4.00 -28.03 -38.32
C HIS A 407 -4.80 -28.31 -37.04
N LEU A 408 -5.98 -28.92 -37.21
CA LEU A 408 -6.80 -29.29 -36.06
C LEU A 408 -6.13 -30.37 -35.20
N TRP A 409 -5.46 -31.33 -35.82
CA TRP A 409 -4.70 -32.37 -35.11
C TRP A 409 -3.53 -31.79 -34.32
N ALA A 410 -2.74 -30.89 -34.91
CA ALA A 410 -1.62 -30.20 -34.24
C ALA A 410 -2.09 -29.39 -33.02
N LEU A 411 -3.26 -28.76 -33.12
CA LEU A 411 -3.84 -27.93 -32.07
C LEU A 411 -4.71 -28.70 -31.07
N LYS A 412 -4.95 -30.00 -31.25
CA LYS A 412 -5.90 -30.80 -30.43
C LYS A 412 -5.63 -30.67 -28.93
N GLY A 413 -4.39 -30.82 -28.49
CA GLY A 413 -4.00 -30.74 -27.07
C GLY A 413 -4.27 -29.36 -26.46
N PRO A 414 -3.65 -28.30 -26.98
CA PRO A 414 -3.86 -26.93 -26.49
C PRO A 414 -5.30 -26.46 -26.54
N LEU A 415 -6.02 -26.76 -27.65
CA LEU A 415 -7.44 -26.39 -27.77
C LEU A 415 -8.35 -27.16 -26.80
N MET A 416 -8.05 -28.44 -26.54
CA MET A 416 -8.78 -29.24 -25.56
C MET A 416 -8.60 -28.68 -24.14
N ASN A 417 -7.38 -28.32 -23.77
CA ASN A 417 -7.07 -27.72 -22.47
C ASN A 417 -7.80 -26.39 -22.28
N TYR A 418 -7.77 -25.54 -23.32
CA TYR A 418 -8.52 -24.29 -23.30
C TYR A 418 -10.03 -24.52 -23.21
N ALA A 419 -10.58 -25.46 -23.98
CA ALA A 419 -12.00 -25.79 -23.96
C ALA A 419 -12.46 -26.33 -22.60
N LYS A 420 -11.69 -27.24 -21.98
CA LYS A 420 -11.95 -27.72 -20.62
C LYS A 420 -11.99 -26.60 -19.61
N TRP A 421 -10.99 -25.72 -19.65
CA TRP A 421 -10.95 -24.54 -18.77
C TRP A 421 -12.17 -23.62 -19.00
N PHE A 422 -12.48 -23.31 -20.27
CA PHE A 422 -13.60 -22.42 -20.63
C PHE A 422 -14.94 -22.97 -20.17
N VAL A 423 -15.22 -24.27 -20.43
CA VAL A 423 -16.44 -24.95 -20.00
C VAL A 423 -16.51 -25.02 -18.47
N GLY A 424 -15.41 -25.37 -17.81
CA GLY A 424 -15.32 -25.38 -16.36
C GLY A 424 -15.65 -24.01 -15.76
N ARG A 425 -15.03 -22.94 -16.28
CA ARG A 425 -15.29 -21.57 -15.80
C ARG A 425 -16.70 -21.05 -16.12
N LYS A 426 -17.32 -21.55 -17.19
CA LYS A 426 -18.66 -21.11 -17.60
C LYS A 426 -19.78 -21.79 -16.83
N PHE A 427 -19.63 -23.08 -16.53
CA PHE A 427 -20.73 -23.93 -16.03
C PHE A 427 -20.55 -24.41 -14.58
N HIS A 428 -19.32 -24.45 -14.04
CA HIS A 428 -19.08 -24.82 -12.65
C HIS A 428 -18.92 -23.57 -11.79
N LEU A 429 -19.83 -23.38 -10.85
CA LEU A 429 -19.72 -22.30 -9.87
C LEU A 429 -18.58 -22.62 -8.88
N PRO A 430 -17.81 -21.62 -8.45
CA PRO A 430 -16.82 -21.82 -7.41
C PRO A 430 -17.53 -22.20 -6.11
N HIS A 431 -17.09 -23.28 -5.49
CA HIS A 431 -17.48 -23.63 -4.14
C HIS A 431 -16.45 -23.02 -3.18
N LEU A 432 -16.91 -22.22 -2.24
CA LEU A 432 -16.09 -21.70 -1.17
C LEU A 432 -16.43 -22.52 0.09
N GLU A 433 -15.44 -23.22 0.61
CA GLU A 433 -15.50 -23.75 1.96
C GLU A 433 -15.30 -22.57 2.93
N PHE A 434 -16.34 -22.27 3.68
CA PHE A 434 -16.36 -21.18 4.62
C PHE A 434 -16.35 -21.81 6.02
N GLU A 435 -15.17 -22.06 6.54
CA GLU A 435 -14.99 -22.50 7.92
C GLU A 435 -15.10 -21.29 8.85
N LEU A 436 -16.07 -21.34 9.77
CA LEU A 436 -16.13 -20.41 10.89
C LEU A 436 -15.18 -20.88 11.97
N PRO A 437 -14.53 -19.97 12.73
CA PRO A 437 -13.69 -20.37 13.85
C PRO A 437 -14.45 -21.23 14.87
N ASP A 438 -13.77 -22.21 15.45
CA ASP A 438 -14.31 -23.06 16.51
C ASP A 438 -14.82 -22.21 17.68
N GLY A 439 -16.03 -22.49 18.17
CA GLY A 439 -16.67 -21.74 19.26
C GLY A 439 -17.63 -20.64 18.82
N TYR A 440 -17.87 -20.48 17.53
CA TYR A 440 -18.83 -19.51 17.01
C TYR A 440 -20.28 -20.03 17.16
N GLU A 441 -20.91 -19.72 18.29
CA GLU A 441 -22.31 -20.05 18.48
C GLU A 441 -23.28 -19.08 17.78
N ALA A 442 -24.44 -19.60 17.48
CA ALA A 442 -25.48 -19.16 16.54
C ALA A 442 -26.10 -17.75 16.72
N SER A 443 -25.68 -16.93 17.69
CA SER A 443 -26.28 -15.61 17.96
C SER A 443 -25.96 -14.51 16.92
N GLY A 444 -24.98 -14.77 16.01
CA GLY A 444 -24.55 -13.85 14.96
C GLY A 444 -24.82 -14.31 13.52
N LEU A 445 -25.72 -15.29 13.31
CA LEU A 445 -25.95 -15.97 12.02
C LEU A 445 -26.29 -15.05 10.84
N GLU A 446 -27.05 -13.96 11.06
CA GLU A 446 -27.40 -13.06 9.94
C GLU A 446 -26.18 -12.29 9.41
N GLY A 447 -25.29 -11.83 10.29
CA GLY A 447 -24.06 -11.13 9.90
C GLY A 447 -23.11 -12.04 9.12
N HIS A 448 -22.94 -13.28 9.57
CA HIS A 448 -22.11 -14.27 8.88
C HIS A 448 -22.69 -14.73 7.56
N ALA A 449 -24.01 -14.95 7.48
CA ALA A 449 -24.67 -15.32 6.24
C ALA A 449 -24.45 -14.27 5.13
N ARG A 450 -24.48 -12.98 5.50
CA ARG A 450 -24.22 -11.89 4.54
C ARG A 450 -22.76 -11.80 4.11
N LEU A 451 -21.82 -11.95 5.04
CA LEU A 451 -20.38 -11.98 4.71
C LEU A 451 -20.06 -13.15 3.78
N ARG A 452 -20.66 -14.32 4.01
CA ARG A 452 -20.57 -15.46 3.11
C ARG A 452 -21.13 -15.15 1.73
N ASP A 453 -22.31 -14.54 1.64
CA ASP A 453 -22.91 -14.12 0.36
C ASP A 453 -22.02 -13.12 -0.39
N HIS A 454 -21.34 -12.20 0.30
CA HIS A 454 -20.35 -11.31 -0.31
C HIS A 454 -19.16 -12.06 -0.87
N ALA A 455 -18.60 -13.01 -0.13
CA ALA A 455 -17.46 -13.82 -0.58
C ALA A 455 -17.85 -14.68 -1.80
N GLU A 456 -19.01 -15.33 -1.78
CA GLU A 456 -19.52 -16.12 -2.90
C GLU A 456 -19.81 -15.25 -4.14
N PHE A 457 -20.40 -14.07 -3.95
CA PHE A 457 -20.59 -13.11 -5.05
C PHE A 457 -19.25 -12.75 -5.69
N SER A 458 -18.26 -12.45 -4.87
CA SER A 458 -16.94 -12.07 -5.34
C SER A 458 -16.25 -13.22 -6.10
N ALA A 459 -16.29 -14.44 -5.57
CA ALA A 459 -15.71 -15.60 -6.24
C ALA A 459 -16.35 -15.85 -7.63
N ARG A 460 -17.68 -15.72 -7.71
CA ARG A 460 -18.42 -15.81 -9.00
C ARG A 460 -18.02 -14.67 -9.95
N TRP A 461 -17.84 -13.45 -9.43
CA TRP A 461 -17.41 -12.30 -10.22
C TRP A 461 -16.01 -12.51 -10.81
N LEU A 462 -15.05 -12.93 -9.98
CA LEU A 462 -13.67 -13.22 -10.39
C LEU A 462 -13.60 -14.34 -11.42
N GLN A 463 -14.42 -15.38 -11.25
CA GLN A 463 -14.54 -16.46 -12.24
C GLN A 463 -15.03 -15.93 -13.60
N ARG A 464 -16.06 -15.09 -13.62
CA ARG A 464 -16.56 -14.46 -14.86
C ARG A 464 -15.54 -13.51 -15.47
N SER A 465 -14.81 -12.76 -14.63
CA SER A 465 -13.75 -11.85 -15.08
C SER A 465 -12.65 -12.58 -15.84
N SER A 466 -12.31 -13.82 -15.47
CA SER A 466 -11.33 -14.62 -16.18
C SER A 466 -11.77 -14.94 -17.62
N LEU A 467 -13.07 -15.20 -17.84
CA LEU A 467 -13.64 -15.39 -19.19
C LEU A 467 -13.64 -14.07 -19.99
N GLU A 468 -13.90 -12.96 -19.32
CA GLU A 468 -13.89 -11.62 -19.95
C GLU A 468 -12.48 -11.20 -20.37
N ILE A 469 -11.46 -11.48 -19.55
CA ILE A 469 -10.03 -11.31 -19.92
C ILE A 469 -9.74 -12.11 -21.18
N SER A 470 -10.07 -13.41 -21.19
CA SER A 470 -9.85 -14.29 -22.35
C SER A 470 -10.54 -13.77 -23.60
N GLY A 471 -11.81 -13.36 -23.49
CA GLY A 471 -12.58 -12.77 -24.60
C GLY A 471 -11.95 -11.46 -25.11
N THR A 472 -11.47 -10.63 -24.20
CA THR A 472 -10.80 -9.36 -24.53
C THR A 472 -9.47 -9.60 -25.26
N MET A 473 -8.67 -10.56 -24.80
CA MET A 473 -7.43 -10.95 -25.47
C MET A 473 -7.69 -11.49 -26.89
N LYS A 474 -8.68 -12.34 -27.08
CA LYS A 474 -9.08 -12.84 -28.40
C LYS A 474 -9.53 -11.72 -29.35
N LYS A 475 -10.34 -10.79 -28.83
CA LYS A 475 -10.90 -9.70 -29.62
C LYS A 475 -9.85 -8.70 -30.10
N PHE A 476 -8.93 -8.31 -29.23
CA PHE A 476 -7.98 -7.23 -29.51
C PHE A 476 -6.58 -7.72 -29.86
N GLN A 477 -6.22 -8.94 -29.47
CA GLN A 477 -4.89 -9.54 -29.73
C GLN A 477 -3.75 -8.58 -29.37
N LEU A 478 -2.78 -8.35 -30.25
CA LEU A 478 -1.68 -7.42 -30.01
C LEU A 478 -2.12 -5.96 -29.83
N LYS A 479 -3.27 -5.57 -30.40
CA LYS A 479 -3.85 -4.24 -30.23
C LYS A 479 -4.43 -3.98 -28.84
N LEU A 480 -4.42 -4.98 -27.94
CA LEU A 480 -4.89 -4.80 -26.56
C LEU A 480 -4.04 -3.77 -25.81
N ALA A 481 -2.74 -3.70 -26.11
CA ALA A 481 -1.85 -2.72 -25.50
C ALA A 481 -2.30 -1.26 -25.69
N ASP A 482 -2.98 -0.96 -26.81
CA ASP A 482 -3.51 0.36 -27.13
C ASP A 482 -4.92 0.62 -26.55
N ARG A 483 -5.49 -0.34 -25.82
CA ARG A 483 -6.83 -0.26 -25.20
C ARG A 483 -6.78 0.00 -23.71
N GLN A 484 -6.03 1.03 -23.31
CA GLN A 484 -5.75 1.37 -21.90
C GLN A 484 -7.03 1.56 -21.09
N CYS A 485 -8.01 2.33 -21.57
CA CYS A 485 -9.30 2.53 -20.87
C CYS A 485 -10.02 1.20 -20.61
N ARG A 486 -9.99 0.26 -21.57
CA ARG A 486 -10.61 -1.04 -21.38
C ARG A 486 -9.86 -1.90 -20.37
N MET A 487 -8.54 -1.82 -20.37
CA MET A 487 -7.69 -2.51 -19.41
C MET A 487 -7.89 -1.96 -17.99
N ALA A 488 -7.92 -0.64 -17.83
CA ALA A 488 -8.15 0.02 -16.54
C ALA A 488 -9.53 -0.32 -15.96
N GLU A 489 -10.58 -0.30 -16.78
CA GLU A 489 -11.94 -0.63 -16.36
C GLU A 489 -12.06 -2.10 -15.89
N LEU A 490 -11.51 -3.04 -16.65
CA LEU A 490 -11.48 -4.45 -16.27
C LEU A 490 -10.66 -4.70 -15.00
N SER A 491 -9.49 -4.06 -14.93
CA SER A 491 -8.61 -4.09 -13.77
C SER A 491 -9.34 -3.61 -12.51
N GLY A 492 -9.97 -2.44 -12.57
CA GLY A 492 -10.70 -1.86 -11.42
C GLY A 492 -11.81 -2.77 -10.90
N ARG A 493 -12.59 -3.39 -11.80
CA ARG A 493 -13.65 -4.35 -11.39
C ARG A 493 -13.08 -5.60 -10.71
N ILE A 494 -11.97 -6.13 -11.21
CA ILE A 494 -11.32 -7.29 -10.60
C ILE A 494 -10.79 -6.93 -9.22
N GLN A 495 -10.12 -5.79 -9.10
CA GLN A 495 -9.60 -5.29 -7.82
C GLN A 495 -10.72 -5.12 -6.79
N LEU A 496 -11.83 -4.46 -7.14
CA LEU A 496 -12.98 -4.31 -6.24
C LEU A 496 -13.56 -5.66 -5.81
N ALA A 497 -13.62 -6.65 -6.70
CA ALA A 497 -14.08 -7.98 -6.35
C ALA A 497 -13.12 -8.66 -5.34
N VAL A 498 -11.80 -8.50 -5.50
CA VAL A 498 -10.82 -8.99 -4.52
C VAL A 498 -10.99 -8.30 -3.18
N VAL A 499 -11.18 -6.97 -3.16
CA VAL A 499 -11.43 -6.22 -1.91
C VAL A 499 -12.67 -6.77 -1.19
N VAL A 500 -13.78 -7.00 -1.90
CA VAL A 500 -15.01 -7.60 -1.31
C VAL A 500 -14.69 -8.98 -0.71
N LEU A 501 -13.95 -9.83 -1.43
CA LEU A 501 -13.60 -11.17 -0.95
C LEU A 501 -12.77 -11.10 0.33
N VAL A 502 -11.67 -10.37 0.28
CA VAL A 502 -10.72 -10.27 1.39
C VAL A 502 -11.36 -9.66 2.63
N THR A 503 -12.15 -8.58 2.46
CA THR A 503 -12.86 -7.92 3.56
C THR A 503 -13.88 -8.85 4.20
N SER A 504 -14.62 -9.62 3.40
CA SER A 504 -15.62 -10.57 3.91
C SER A 504 -14.97 -11.69 4.72
N LEU A 505 -13.86 -12.27 4.21
CA LEU A 505 -13.12 -13.34 4.89
C LEU A 505 -12.45 -12.84 6.17
N TYR A 506 -11.92 -11.62 6.15
CA TYR A 506 -11.33 -10.97 7.33
C TYR A 506 -12.38 -10.78 8.43
N ALA A 507 -13.50 -10.16 8.10
CA ALA A 507 -14.54 -9.84 9.06
C ALA A 507 -15.24 -11.10 9.63
N ALA A 508 -15.32 -12.17 8.84
CA ALA A 508 -15.88 -13.45 9.31
C ALA A 508 -15.08 -14.08 10.47
N ARG A 509 -13.81 -13.70 10.63
CA ARG A 509 -12.93 -14.16 11.72
C ARG A 509 -12.93 -13.24 12.94
N HIS A 510 -13.68 -12.14 12.89
CA HIS A 510 -13.76 -11.17 13.98
C HIS A 510 -14.97 -11.39 14.86
N ASP A 511 -14.78 -11.36 16.19
CA ASP A 511 -15.86 -11.48 17.17
C ASP A 511 -16.67 -10.17 17.31
N ASN A 512 -16.08 -9.04 16.91
CA ASN A 512 -16.70 -7.73 17.08
C ASN A 512 -17.77 -7.46 16.02
N GLU A 513 -19.02 -7.29 16.47
CA GLU A 513 -20.17 -7.05 15.59
C GLU A 513 -20.08 -5.75 14.79
N VAL A 514 -19.45 -4.71 15.34
CA VAL A 514 -19.29 -3.42 14.65
C VAL A 514 -18.30 -3.56 13.49
N ILE A 515 -17.24 -4.35 13.66
CA ILE A 515 -16.31 -4.68 12.56
C ILE A 515 -17.03 -5.46 11.47
N ARG A 516 -17.86 -6.46 11.82
CA ARG A 516 -18.64 -7.22 10.84
C ARG A 516 -19.65 -6.35 10.10
N ALA A 517 -20.35 -5.46 10.82
CA ALA A 517 -21.30 -4.52 10.22
C ALA A 517 -20.60 -3.51 9.29
N ALA A 518 -19.41 -3.05 9.65
CA ALA A 518 -18.59 -2.16 8.80
C ALA A 518 -18.16 -2.87 7.51
N ALA A 519 -17.70 -4.12 7.62
CA ALA A 519 -17.37 -4.95 6.46
C ALA A 519 -18.56 -5.21 5.55
N ASP A 520 -19.72 -5.59 6.12
CA ASP A 520 -20.96 -5.80 5.35
C ASP A 520 -21.38 -4.53 4.60
N THR A 521 -21.27 -3.37 5.26
CA THR A 521 -21.61 -2.07 4.66
C THR A 521 -20.72 -1.74 3.46
N VAL A 522 -19.39 -1.84 3.59
CA VAL A 522 -18.47 -1.54 2.49
C VAL A 522 -18.59 -2.59 1.38
N CYS A 523 -18.72 -3.86 1.70
CA CYS A 523 -18.92 -4.93 0.71
C CYS A 523 -20.22 -4.71 -0.09
N THR A 524 -21.31 -4.31 0.57
CA THR A 524 -22.57 -3.97 -0.09
C THR A 524 -22.38 -2.82 -1.08
N GLU A 525 -21.68 -1.76 -0.68
CA GLU A 525 -21.39 -0.61 -1.55
C GLU A 525 -20.51 -1.00 -2.74
N LEU A 526 -19.44 -1.78 -2.51
CA LEU A 526 -18.55 -2.21 -3.58
C LEU A 526 -19.25 -3.17 -4.57
N ARG A 527 -20.08 -4.09 -4.08
CA ARG A 527 -20.93 -4.95 -4.93
C ARG A 527 -21.91 -4.12 -5.77
N ARG A 528 -22.49 -3.07 -5.18
CA ARG A 528 -23.37 -2.14 -5.90
C ARG A 528 -22.61 -1.45 -7.04
N ARG A 529 -21.40 -0.95 -6.77
CA ARG A 529 -20.54 -0.34 -7.81
C ARG A 529 -20.22 -1.33 -8.93
N LEU A 530 -19.93 -2.58 -8.59
CA LEU A 530 -19.64 -3.65 -9.56
C LEU A 530 -20.87 -3.99 -10.44
N SER A 531 -22.06 -4.07 -9.85
CA SER A 531 -23.29 -4.47 -10.56
C SER A 531 -24.05 -3.30 -11.20
N GLY A 532 -23.64 -2.05 -10.96
CA GLY A 532 -24.32 -0.86 -11.47
C GLY A 532 -25.67 -0.60 -10.80
N GLY A 533 -25.92 -1.17 -9.62
CA GLY A 533 -27.19 -1.03 -8.90
C GLY A 533 -27.33 0.32 -8.17
N LEU A 534 -28.57 0.68 -7.83
CA LEU A 534 -28.86 1.81 -6.96
C LEU A 534 -28.78 1.40 -5.48
N PRO A 535 -28.49 2.33 -4.55
CA PRO A 535 -28.59 2.05 -3.12
C PRO A 535 -30.04 1.81 -2.72
N THR A 536 -30.26 0.91 -1.75
CA THR A 536 -31.58 0.57 -1.24
C THR A 536 -31.82 1.21 0.13
N ASP A 537 -33.09 1.35 0.56
CA ASP A 537 -33.43 1.83 1.91
C ASP A 537 -32.83 0.93 3.00
N ARG A 538 -32.76 -0.38 2.76
CA ARG A 538 -32.09 -1.31 3.67
C ARG A 538 -30.59 -0.98 3.82
N TYR A 539 -29.89 -0.64 2.75
CA TYR A 539 -28.51 -0.20 2.82
C TYR A 539 -28.39 1.11 3.63
N PHE A 540 -29.28 2.08 3.40
CA PHE A 540 -29.25 3.33 4.16
C PHE A 540 -29.50 3.09 5.65
N GLN A 541 -30.44 2.23 6.01
CA GLN A 541 -30.68 1.84 7.41
C GLN A 541 -29.44 1.18 8.04
N GLN A 542 -28.78 0.28 7.33
CA GLN A 542 -27.59 -0.42 7.81
C GLN A 542 -26.44 0.56 8.08
N VAL A 543 -26.09 1.38 7.09
CA VAL A 543 -24.96 2.31 7.21
C VAL A 543 -25.22 3.41 8.26
N THR A 544 -26.46 3.84 8.43
CA THR A 544 -26.82 4.86 9.44
C THR A 544 -26.89 4.27 10.85
N SER A 545 -27.37 3.04 11.02
CA SER A 545 -27.31 2.32 12.31
C SER A 545 -25.87 2.04 12.73
N LEU A 546 -25.01 1.66 11.79
CA LEU A 546 -23.57 1.55 12.04
C LEU A 546 -22.97 2.90 12.48
N GLY A 547 -23.30 3.99 11.80
CA GLY A 547 -22.85 5.34 12.17
C GLY A 547 -23.32 5.77 13.54
N ASP A 548 -24.53 5.38 13.95
CA ASP A 548 -25.05 5.59 15.30
C ASP A 548 -24.23 4.82 16.35
N ALA A 549 -23.98 3.55 16.15
CA ALA A 549 -23.14 2.73 17.03
C ALA A 549 -21.72 3.33 17.18
N ILE A 550 -21.14 3.83 16.09
CA ILE A 550 -19.82 4.50 16.09
C ILE A 550 -19.87 5.79 16.93
N ALA A 551 -20.91 6.62 16.77
CA ALA A 551 -21.08 7.85 17.54
C ALA A 551 -21.18 7.57 19.06
N HIS A 552 -21.69 6.39 19.44
CA HIS A 552 -21.73 5.92 20.83
C HIS A 552 -20.46 5.20 21.30
N GLY A 553 -19.38 5.18 20.50
CA GLY A 553 -18.06 4.67 20.90
C GLY A 553 -17.87 3.15 20.75
N HIS A 554 -18.73 2.48 19.99
CA HIS A 554 -18.65 1.02 19.83
C HIS A 554 -17.61 0.56 18.78
N PHE A 555 -16.98 1.47 18.04
CA PHE A 555 -15.91 1.09 17.09
C PHE A 555 -14.59 0.88 17.83
N PRO A 556 -13.96 -0.31 17.74
CA PRO A 556 -12.79 -0.65 18.55
C PRO A 556 -11.59 0.25 18.28
N GLY A 557 -10.87 0.63 19.36
CA GLY A 557 -9.60 1.34 19.30
C GLY A 557 -9.69 2.85 19.01
N LEU A 558 -10.87 3.43 18.81
CA LEU A 558 -10.99 4.88 18.57
C LEU A 558 -10.75 5.74 19.82
N ASN A 559 -10.98 5.21 21.01
CA ASN A 559 -10.78 5.94 22.26
C ASN A 559 -9.30 6.23 22.55
N GLU A 560 -8.38 5.46 21.96
CA GLU A 560 -6.94 5.64 22.08
C GLU A 560 -6.39 6.63 21.03
N THR A 561 -7.21 7.03 20.07
CA THR A 561 -6.80 7.91 18.97
C THR A 561 -6.86 9.38 19.40
N PRO A 562 -5.83 10.20 19.09
CA PRO A 562 -5.82 11.62 19.43
C PRO A 562 -7.01 12.37 18.85
N GLN A 563 -7.57 13.27 19.65
CA GLN A 563 -8.68 14.15 19.24
C GLN A 563 -8.23 15.60 19.30
N ALA A 564 -8.45 16.35 18.22
CA ALA A 564 -8.20 17.77 18.17
C ALA A 564 -9.24 18.55 19.00
N GLY A 565 -8.88 19.74 19.46
CA GLY A 565 -9.78 20.64 20.17
C GLY A 565 -11.04 20.96 19.35
N LEU A 566 -12.21 20.94 20.00
CA LEU A 566 -13.50 21.25 19.37
C LEU A 566 -13.58 22.69 18.86
N LEU A 567 -13.11 23.61 19.69
CA LEU A 567 -13.02 25.03 19.33
C LEU A 567 -11.57 25.32 18.97
N MET A 568 -11.35 25.68 17.71
CA MET A 568 -10.07 26.18 17.26
C MET A 568 -9.78 27.49 18.00
N PRO A 569 -8.55 27.71 18.52
CA PRO A 569 -8.20 28.98 19.07
C PRO A 569 -8.26 30.02 17.95
N TYR A 570 -9.26 30.89 18.02
CA TYR A 570 -9.26 32.08 17.18
C TYR A 570 -8.14 32.98 17.73
N GLN A 571 -7.06 33.14 16.99
CA GLN A 571 -6.05 34.10 17.33
C GLN A 571 -6.72 35.48 17.22
N ASN A 572 -6.83 36.18 18.33
CA ASN A 572 -7.11 37.60 18.30
C ASN A 572 -5.91 38.24 17.58
N GLN A 573 -6.14 38.67 16.36
CA GLN A 573 -5.19 39.48 15.60
C GLN A 573 -5.12 40.89 16.21
#